data_747b4aea8c3733a30e3b5dfec424d59f
#
_entry.id   747b4aea8c3733a30e3b5dfec424d59f
#
_cell.length_a   1.000
_cell.length_b   1.000
_cell.length_c   1.000
_cell.angle_alpha   90.00
_cell.angle_beta   90.00
_cell.angle_gamma   90.00
#
_symmetry.space_group_name_H-M   'P 1'
#
loop_
_entity.id
_entity.type
_entity.pdbx_description
1 polymer ?
#
loop_
_entity_poly.entity_id
_entity_poly.type
_entity_poly.pdbx_seq_one_letter_code
_entity_poly.pdbx_strand_id
1 'polypeptide(L)'
;MSRLNELLQQAGNIGRNEDGSITRLGFSEGYFQALELLKARMKEIGMQVETDPVGNLHGILPGSDPEAKAIVIGSHLDTVIKGGVYDGMLGVTGAMEVAARLKDEGRTLRHPLEIWGFNMEESSILGGTFGSRCVTGMIDPDLPGYPEKLAKFDCSPEKVKAAKRDISKYE
;
A
#
# COMPACT_ATOMS: atom_id res chain seq x y z
N MET A 1 16.66 -16.88 9.01
CA MET A 1 15.34 -16.21 9.17
C MET A 1 14.63 -16.27 7.84
N SER A 2 13.29 -16.33 7.76
CA SER A 2 12.63 -16.31 6.45
C SER A 2 12.62 -14.89 5.88
N ARG A 3 12.62 -14.77 4.54
CA ARG A 3 12.54 -13.48 3.82
C ARG A 3 11.37 -12.61 4.32
N LEU A 4 10.21 -13.20 4.57
CA LEU A 4 9.05 -12.53 5.15
C LEU A 4 9.38 -11.90 6.53
N ASN A 5 9.98 -12.68 7.44
CA ASN A 5 10.32 -12.19 8.77
C ASN A 5 11.37 -11.07 8.73
N GLU A 6 12.34 -11.17 7.84
CA GLU A 6 13.36 -10.13 7.63
C GLU A 6 12.72 -8.82 7.17
N LEU A 7 11.80 -8.89 6.20
CA LEU A 7 11.11 -7.71 5.70
C LEU A 7 10.19 -7.08 6.76
N LEU A 8 9.45 -7.91 7.51
CA LEU A 8 8.63 -7.45 8.63
C LEU A 8 9.45 -6.75 9.71
N GLN A 9 10.64 -7.29 10.05
CA GLN A 9 11.53 -6.65 11.01
C GLN A 9 12.08 -5.31 10.48
N GLN A 10 12.49 -5.25 9.21
CA GLN A 10 12.96 -4.02 8.60
C GLN A 10 11.88 -2.93 8.59
N ALA A 11 10.67 -3.28 8.14
CA ALA A 11 9.52 -2.38 8.18
C ALA A 11 9.12 -1.99 9.62
N GLY A 12 9.22 -2.94 10.56
CA GLY A 12 8.93 -2.75 11.98
C GLY A 12 9.94 -1.87 12.73
N ASN A 13 11.10 -1.57 12.14
CA ASN A 13 12.04 -0.61 12.70
C ASN A 13 11.70 0.84 12.32
N ILE A 14 10.89 1.03 11.27
CA ILE A 14 10.47 2.36 10.82
C ILE A 14 9.29 2.83 11.68
N GLY A 15 9.50 3.91 12.42
CA GLY A 15 8.52 4.45 13.36
C GLY A 15 8.46 3.70 14.70
N ARG A 16 9.48 2.88 15.04
CA ARG A 16 9.55 2.15 16.30
C ARG A 16 9.73 3.08 17.49
N ASN A 17 8.88 2.92 18.50
CA ASN A 17 8.94 3.61 19.76
C ASN A 17 9.85 2.86 20.76
N GLU A 18 10.23 3.52 21.85
CA GLU A 18 11.06 2.93 22.93
C GLU A 18 10.40 1.71 23.59
N ASP A 19 9.07 1.68 23.67
CA ASP A 19 8.29 0.56 24.22
C ASP A 19 8.13 -0.62 23.22
N GLY A 20 8.74 -0.52 22.05
CA GLY A 20 8.71 -1.54 21.00
C GLY A 20 7.48 -1.48 20.07
N SER A 21 6.49 -0.64 20.38
CA SER A 21 5.36 -0.35 19.49
C SER A 21 5.79 0.45 18.27
N ILE A 22 4.91 0.61 17.28
CA ILE A 22 5.19 1.36 16.05
C ILE A 22 4.19 2.51 15.92
N THR A 23 4.70 3.70 15.62
CA THR A 23 3.89 4.84 15.23
C THR A 23 4.33 5.32 13.84
N ARG A 24 3.55 4.98 12.83
CA ARG A 24 3.79 5.30 11.43
C ARG A 24 2.49 5.77 10.80
N LEU A 25 2.11 7.00 11.09
CA LEU A 25 0.84 7.57 10.64
C LEU A 25 0.87 7.78 9.11
N GLY A 26 -0.29 7.68 8.48
CA GLY A 26 -0.44 7.98 7.06
C GLY A 26 0.10 9.38 6.72
N PHE A 27 0.70 9.54 5.55
CA PHE A 27 1.39 10.75 5.07
C PHE A 27 2.58 11.23 5.93
N SER A 28 2.97 10.51 6.98
CA SER A 28 4.15 10.86 7.75
C SER A 28 5.46 10.49 7.02
N GLU A 29 6.57 11.07 7.46
CA GLU A 29 7.90 10.69 6.98
C GLU A 29 8.14 9.17 7.13
N GLY A 30 7.78 8.60 8.29
CA GLY A 30 7.89 7.15 8.51
C GLY A 30 7.06 6.33 7.53
N TYR A 31 5.86 6.80 7.16
CA TYR A 31 5.06 6.16 6.12
C TYR A 31 5.83 6.09 4.79
N PHE A 32 6.37 7.21 4.32
CA PHE A 32 7.11 7.25 3.07
C PHE A 32 8.42 6.48 3.12
N GLN A 33 9.11 6.41 4.27
CA GLN A 33 10.27 5.54 4.45
C GLN A 33 9.90 4.06 4.30
N ALA A 34 8.79 3.61 4.89
CA ALA A 34 8.30 2.24 4.74
C ALA A 34 7.87 1.94 3.30
N LEU A 35 7.20 2.89 2.65
CA LEU A 35 6.81 2.80 1.24
C LEU A 35 8.04 2.61 0.33
N GLU A 36 9.10 3.40 0.49
CA GLU A 36 10.32 3.26 -0.30
C GLU A 36 11.06 1.94 -0.04
N LEU A 37 11.07 1.44 1.21
CA LEU A 37 11.59 0.10 1.51
C LEU A 37 10.84 -0.98 0.71
N LEU A 38 9.51 -0.95 0.73
CA LEU A 38 8.70 -1.95 0.02
C LEU A 38 8.84 -1.83 -1.49
N LYS A 39 8.90 -0.60 -2.04
CA LYS A 39 9.18 -0.36 -3.46
C LYS A 39 10.50 -1.00 -3.90
N ALA A 40 11.57 -0.81 -3.12
CA ALA A 40 12.85 -1.42 -3.40
C ALA A 40 12.76 -2.95 -3.43
N ARG A 41 12.11 -3.55 -2.44
CA ARG A 41 11.92 -5.00 -2.35
C ARG A 41 11.05 -5.57 -3.47
N MET A 42 9.96 -4.88 -3.85
CA MET A 42 9.14 -5.28 -5.00
C MET A 42 9.94 -5.25 -6.32
N LYS A 43 10.79 -4.24 -6.52
CA LYS A 43 11.68 -4.18 -7.70
C LYS A 43 12.68 -5.34 -7.73
N GLU A 44 13.26 -5.74 -6.58
CA GLU A 44 14.15 -6.92 -6.48
C GLU A 44 13.42 -8.22 -6.86
N ILE A 45 12.13 -8.33 -6.56
CA ILE A 45 11.27 -9.44 -7.01
C ILE A 45 11.04 -9.39 -8.52
N GLY A 46 11.20 -8.24 -9.16
CA GLY A 46 10.95 -8.03 -10.60
C GLY A 46 9.56 -7.46 -10.90
N MET A 47 8.90 -6.89 -9.90
CA MET A 47 7.63 -6.21 -10.09
C MET A 47 7.82 -4.82 -10.69
N GLN A 48 6.89 -4.37 -11.50
CA GLN A 48 6.70 -2.97 -11.83
C GLN A 48 6.07 -2.28 -10.63
N VAL A 49 6.55 -1.07 -10.26
CA VAL A 49 6.12 -0.42 -9.03
C VAL A 49 5.81 1.04 -9.28
N GLU A 50 4.65 1.48 -8.83
CA GLU A 50 4.22 2.86 -8.87
C GLU A 50 3.66 3.33 -7.51
N THR A 51 3.59 4.64 -7.33
CA THR A 51 2.90 5.28 -6.21
C THR A 51 1.84 6.19 -6.80
N ASP A 52 0.61 6.06 -6.34
CA ASP A 52 -0.47 6.91 -6.83
C ASP A 52 -0.44 8.32 -6.20
N PRO A 53 -1.26 9.26 -6.70
CA PRO A 53 -1.24 10.65 -6.22
C PRO A 53 -1.61 10.86 -4.74
N VAL A 54 -2.22 9.87 -4.08
CA VAL A 54 -2.55 9.91 -2.65
C VAL A 54 -1.58 9.07 -1.81
N GLY A 55 -0.51 8.55 -2.43
CA GLY A 55 0.55 7.84 -1.74
C GLY A 55 0.31 6.35 -1.54
N ASN A 56 -0.67 5.72 -2.20
CA ASN A 56 -0.78 4.27 -2.17
C ASN A 56 0.32 3.62 -3.02
N LEU A 57 0.79 2.47 -2.57
CA LEU A 57 1.77 1.64 -3.26
C LEU A 57 1.05 0.62 -4.15
N HIS A 58 1.50 0.49 -5.40
CA HIS A 58 1.03 -0.52 -6.35
C HIS A 58 2.22 -1.26 -6.94
N GLY A 59 2.32 -2.55 -6.69
CA GLY A 59 3.30 -3.44 -7.32
C GLY A 59 2.59 -4.38 -8.28
N ILE A 60 3.12 -4.56 -9.50
CA ILE A 60 2.50 -5.35 -10.57
C ILE A 60 3.48 -6.44 -11.01
N LEU A 61 3.10 -7.70 -10.84
CA LEU A 61 3.77 -8.85 -11.44
C LEU A 61 2.95 -9.29 -12.66
N PRO A 62 3.48 -9.17 -13.89
CA PRO A 62 2.75 -9.53 -15.10
C PRO A 62 2.31 -10.99 -15.11
N GLY A 63 1.11 -11.24 -15.63
CA GLY A 63 0.62 -12.58 -15.96
C GLY A 63 1.03 -13.01 -17.38
N SER A 64 0.73 -14.26 -17.74
CA SER A 64 0.92 -14.76 -19.10
C SER A 64 -0.18 -14.29 -20.08
N ASP A 65 -1.32 -13.84 -19.56
CA ASP A 65 -2.46 -13.31 -20.32
C ASP A 65 -2.69 -11.84 -19.89
N PRO A 66 -2.21 -10.87 -20.69
CA PRO A 66 -2.33 -9.45 -20.34
C PRO A 66 -3.77 -8.92 -20.39
N GLU A 67 -4.69 -9.66 -21.04
CA GLU A 67 -6.11 -9.31 -21.11
C GLU A 67 -6.92 -9.88 -19.92
N ALA A 68 -6.32 -10.78 -19.15
CA ALA A 68 -6.96 -11.29 -17.94
C ALA A 68 -7.05 -10.20 -16.87
N LYS A 69 -8.15 -10.18 -16.13
CA LYS A 69 -8.27 -9.29 -14.97
C LYS A 69 -7.17 -9.57 -13.96
N ALA A 70 -6.63 -8.52 -13.34
CA ALA A 70 -5.62 -8.69 -12.32
C ALA A 70 -6.21 -9.21 -11.01
N ILE A 71 -5.49 -10.11 -10.34
CA ILE A 71 -5.76 -10.52 -8.96
C ILE A 71 -5.08 -9.50 -8.05
N VAL A 72 -5.85 -8.88 -7.15
CA VAL A 72 -5.31 -7.90 -6.20
C VAL A 72 -5.22 -8.50 -4.80
N ILE A 73 -4.06 -8.36 -4.19
CA ILE A 73 -3.82 -8.68 -2.78
C ILE A 73 -3.21 -7.45 -2.12
N GLY A 74 -3.72 -7.04 -0.98
CA GLY A 74 -3.16 -5.85 -0.33
C GLY A 74 -3.67 -5.64 1.08
N SER A 75 -3.09 -4.63 1.71
CA SER A 75 -3.45 -4.10 3.01
C SER A 75 -2.91 -2.67 3.12
N HIS A 76 -2.75 -2.15 4.33
CA HIS A 76 -2.24 -0.80 4.57
C HIS A 76 -0.80 -0.79 5.08
N LEU A 77 -0.15 0.37 5.00
CA LEU A 77 1.22 0.58 5.44
C LEU A 77 1.33 1.45 6.69
N ASP A 78 0.33 2.28 6.95
CA ASP A 78 0.25 3.11 8.15
C ASP A 78 -0.12 2.30 9.39
N THR A 79 0.03 2.90 10.55
CA THR A 79 -0.37 2.33 11.85
C THR A 79 -1.13 3.36 12.65
N VAL A 80 -1.89 2.90 13.65
CA VAL A 80 -2.30 3.76 14.77
C VAL A 80 -1.08 4.21 15.58
N ILE A 81 -1.28 5.18 16.48
CA ILE A 81 -0.28 5.51 17.51
C ILE A 81 -0.08 4.27 18.37
N LYS A 82 1.19 3.86 18.54
CA LYS A 82 1.58 2.65 19.28
C LYS A 82 0.95 1.36 18.73
N GLY A 83 0.89 1.24 17.41
CA GLY A 83 0.41 0.05 16.72
C GLY A 83 1.33 -1.14 16.81
N GLY A 84 0.88 -2.28 16.30
CA GLY A 84 1.61 -3.53 16.22
C GLY A 84 2.46 -3.65 14.96
N VAL A 85 3.39 -4.61 14.96
CA VAL A 85 4.31 -4.89 13.83
C VAL A 85 3.56 -5.50 12.64
N TYR A 86 2.49 -6.24 12.90
CA TYR A 86 1.82 -7.08 11.90
C TYR A 86 0.64 -6.39 11.23
N ASP A 87 0.03 -5.44 11.94
CA ASP A 87 -1.18 -4.76 11.47
C ASP A 87 -0.91 -4.04 10.15
N GLY A 88 -1.72 -4.34 9.14
CA GLY A 88 -1.54 -3.89 7.75
C GLY A 88 -0.30 -4.48 7.07
N MET A 89 0.86 -4.31 7.67
CA MET A 89 2.16 -4.66 7.07
C MET A 89 2.27 -6.15 6.73
N LEU A 90 1.72 -7.06 7.54
CA LEU A 90 1.76 -8.49 7.26
C LEU A 90 1.00 -8.84 5.97
N GLY A 91 -0.13 -8.18 5.69
CA GLY A 91 -0.90 -8.41 4.47
C GLY A 91 -0.09 -8.07 3.21
N VAL A 92 0.58 -6.91 3.20
CA VAL A 92 1.40 -6.48 2.06
C VAL A 92 2.66 -7.33 1.92
N THR A 93 3.41 -7.55 3.01
CA THR A 93 4.66 -8.34 2.96
C THR A 93 4.40 -9.82 2.69
N GLY A 94 3.28 -10.37 3.17
CA GLY A 94 2.84 -11.73 2.85
C GLY A 94 2.54 -11.90 1.36
N ALA A 95 1.84 -10.93 0.75
CA ALA A 95 1.62 -10.92 -0.70
C ALA A 95 2.93 -10.84 -1.48
N MET A 96 3.90 -10.02 -1.02
CA MET A 96 5.24 -9.94 -1.62
C MET A 96 6.00 -11.28 -1.52
N GLU A 97 5.86 -12.00 -0.41
CA GLU A 97 6.45 -13.34 -0.28
C GLU A 97 5.85 -14.32 -1.30
N VAL A 98 4.53 -14.25 -1.56
CA VAL A 98 3.90 -15.06 -2.61
C VAL A 98 4.50 -14.73 -3.98
N ALA A 99 4.59 -13.45 -4.34
CA ALA A 99 5.19 -13.02 -5.60
C ALA A 99 6.65 -13.47 -5.75
N ALA A 100 7.43 -13.35 -4.67
CA ALA A 100 8.81 -13.78 -4.66
C ALA A 100 8.97 -15.31 -4.84
N ARG A 101 8.09 -16.12 -4.22
CA ARG A 101 8.08 -17.58 -4.41
C ARG A 101 7.71 -17.96 -5.84
N LEU A 102 6.73 -17.31 -6.45
CA LEU A 102 6.41 -17.54 -7.86
C LEU A 102 7.63 -17.32 -8.75
N LYS A 103 8.39 -16.24 -8.50
CA LYS A 103 9.63 -15.96 -9.21
C LYS A 103 10.69 -17.04 -8.96
N ASP A 104 10.95 -17.42 -7.70
CA ASP A 104 11.96 -18.43 -7.33
C ASP A 104 11.65 -19.79 -7.96
N GLU A 105 10.37 -20.13 -8.09
CA GLU A 105 9.88 -21.37 -8.71
C GLU A 105 9.77 -21.29 -10.25
N GLY A 106 10.07 -20.15 -10.85
CA GLY A 106 9.92 -19.91 -12.30
C GLY A 106 8.48 -20.01 -12.78
N ARG A 107 7.49 -19.75 -11.92
CA ARG A 107 6.06 -19.84 -12.22
C ARG A 107 5.50 -18.49 -12.62
N THR A 108 4.75 -18.48 -13.71
CA THR A 108 3.96 -17.32 -14.15
C THR A 108 2.48 -17.65 -14.00
N LEU A 109 1.73 -16.80 -13.31
CA LEU A 109 0.28 -16.91 -13.24
C LEU A 109 -0.34 -16.53 -14.58
N ARG A 110 -1.55 -17.01 -14.88
CA ARG A 110 -2.31 -16.54 -16.03
C ARG A 110 -2.68 -15.06 -15.86
N HIS A 111 -3.23 -14.71 -14.72
CA HIS A 111 -3.65 -13.36 -14.35
C HIS A 111 -2.45 -12.53 -13.86
N PRO A 112 -2.38 -11.22 -14.17
CA PRO A 112 -1.48 -10.34 -13.45
C PRO A 112 -1.75 -10.41 -11.95
N LEU A 113 -0.70 -10.35 -11.11
CA LEU A 113 -0.81 -10.23 -9.67
C LEU A 113 -0.44 -8.81 -9.26
N GLU A 114 -1.37 -8.10 -8.65
CA GLU A 114 -1.11 -6.78 -8.10
C GLU A 114 -1.07 -6.82 -6.58
N ILE A 115 -0.10 -6.11 -6.01
CA ILE A 115 0.05 -5.95 -4.57
C ILE A 115 -0.15 -4.48 -4.23
N TRP A 116 -1.16 -4.20 -3.41
CA TRP A 116 -1.49 -2.83 -3.04
C TRP A 116 -1.18 -2.57 -1.57
N GLY A 117 -0.50 -1.44 -1.31
CA GLY A 117 -0.24 -0.93 0.04
C GLY A 117 -0.95 0.40 0.22
N PHE A 118 -2.04 0.43 0.99
CA PHE A 118 -2.86 1.62 1.15
C PHE A 118 -2.27 2.60 2.17
N ASN A 119 -2.48 3.89 1.88
CA ASN A 119 -2.15 5.00 2.76
C ASN A 119 -3.36 5.38 3.62
N MET A 120 -3.13 5.72 4.88
CA MET A 120 -4.13 6.25 5.81
C MET A 120 -5.40 5.38 5.87
N GLU A 121 -5.18 4.08 6.10
CA GLU A 121 -6.27 3.15 6.38
C GLU A 121 -6.87 3.42 7.76
N GLU A 122 -6.00 3.65 8.73
CA GLU A 122 -6.37 3.93 10.10
C GLU A 122 -7.15 5.24 10.26
N SER A 123 -7.91 5.34 11.32
CA SER A 123 -8.81 6.49 11.55
C SER A 123 -8.06 7.82 11.58
N SER A 124 -8.52 8.76 10.78
CA SER A 124 -7.96 10.11 10.66
C SER A 124 -9.07 11.16 10.48
N ILE A 125 -8.68 12.42 10.34
CA ILE A 125 -9.63 13.50 9.99
C ILE A 125 -10.22 13.37 8.57
N LEU A 126 -9.60 12.50 7.72
CA LEU A 126 -10.12 12.16 6.39
C LEU A 126 -11.09 10.97 6.42
N GLY A 127 -11.30 10.37 7.57
CA GLY A 127 -12.02 9.11 7.78
C GLY A 127 -11.10 7.91 7.66
N GLY A 128 -11.54 6.75 8.10
CA GLY A 128 -10.82 5.48 7.92
C GLY A 128 -10.84 5.02 6.46
N THR A 129 -9.94 4.11 6.11
CA THR A 129 -9.80 3.51 4.76
C THR A 129 -9.61 4.53 3.64
N PHE A 130 -8.93 5.66 3.93
CA PHE A 130 -8.81 6.77 2.97
C PHE A 130 -8.21 6.31 1.63
N GLY A 131 -7.06 5.63 1.65
CA GLY A 131 -6.36 5.22 0.43
C GLY A 131 -7.20 4.31 -0.46
N SER A 132 -7.81 3.27 0.10
CA SER A 132 -8.66 2.34 -0.65
C SER A 132 -9.94 2.98 -1.17
N ARG A 133 -10.54 3.91 -0.41
CA ARG A 133 -11.71 4.68 -0.86
C ARG A 133 -11.37 5.66 -1.99
N CYS A 134 -10.15 6.20 -2.04
CA CYS A 134 -9.68 6.97 -3.20
C CYS A 134 -9.62 6.09 -4.44
N VAL A 135 -9.00 4.92 -4.34
CA VAL A 135 -8.86 3.97 -5.46
C VAL A 135 -10.22 3.53 -6.01
N THR A 136 -11.18 3.27 -5.15
CA THR A 136 -12.54 2.84 -5.55
C THR A 136 -13.45 4.01 -5.93
N GLY A 137 -13.00 5.27 -5.77
CA GLY A 137 -13.79 6.46 -6.07
C GLY A 137 -14.96 6.68 -5.12
N MET A 138 -14.87 6.20 -3.87
CA MET A 138 -15.91 6.33 -2.84
C MET A 138 -15.79 7.61 -2.01
N ILE A 139 -14.81 8.47 -2.32
CA ILE A 139 -14.66 9.78 -1.69
C ILE A 139 -15.12 10.85 -2.68
N ASP A 140 -16.02 11.72 -2.22
CA ASP A 140 -16.27 13.00 -2.87
C ASP A 140 -15.34 14.05 -2.25
N PRO A 141 -14.24 14.41 -2.92
CA PRO A 141 -13.25 15.31 -2.35
C PRO A 141 -13.67 16.80 -2.40
N ASP A 142 -14.77 17.11 -3.07
CA ASP A 142 -15.29 18.46 -3.20
C ASP A 142 -16.35 18.82 -2.13
N LEU A 143 -16.67 17.88 -1.22
CA LEU A 143 -17.56 18.13 -0.11
C LEU A 143 -17.07 19.33 0.75
N PRO A 144 -17.96 20.22 1.20
CA PRO A 144 -17.59 21.37 2.02
C PRO A 144 -16.72 20.99 3.23
N GLY A 145 -15.59 21.65 3.39
CA GLY A 145 -14.62 21.41 4.46
C GLY A 145 -13.67 20.22 4.22
N TYR A 146 -13.86 19.45 3.14
CA TYR A 146 -12.96 18.32 2.85
C TYR A 146 -11.63 18.76 2.20
N PRO A 147 -11.60 19.73 1.27
CA PRO A 147 -10.35 20.27 0.73
C PRO A 147 -9.40 20.82 1.81
N GLU A 148 -9.92 21.48 2.84
CA GLU A 148 -9.13 22.00 3.96
C GLU A 148 -8.53 20.87 4.82
N LYS A 149 -9.22 19.73 4.92
CA LYS A 149 -8.68 18.54 5.59
C LYS A 149 -7.57 17.90 4.76
N LEU A 150 -7.75 17.80 3.44
CA LEU A 150 -6.74 17.25 2.52
C LEU A 150 -5.45 18.09 2.55
N ALA A 151 -5.58 19.43 2.55
CA ALA A 151 -4.45 20.34 2.58
C ALA A 151 -3.51 20.13 3.78
N LYS A 152 -4.01 19.60 4.91
CA LYS A 152 -3.18 19.27 6.08
C LYS A 152 -2.18 18.14 5.83
N PHE A 153 -2.36 17.39 4.76
CA PHE A 153 -1.52 16.26 4.34
C PHE A 153 -0.84 16.51 2.99
N ASP A 154 -0.74 17.76 2.55
CA ASP A 154 -0.27 18.12 1.21
C ASP A 154 -0.98 17.33 0.09
N CYS A 155 -2.26 17.07 0.30
CA CYS A 155 -3.16 16.39 -0.64
C CYS A 155 -4.20 17.39 -1.16
N SER A 156 -4.80 17.09 -2.32
CA SER A 156 -5.81 17.94 -2.94
C SER A 156 -6.96 17.11 -3.53
N PRO A 157 -8.13 17.73 -3.82
CA PRO A 157 -9.22 17.08 -4.52
C PRO A 157 -8.79 16.44 -5.86
N GLU A 158 -7.89 17.07 -6.60
CA GLU A 158 -7.38 16.57 -7.89
C GLU A 158 -6.56 15.30 -7.68
N LYS A 159 -5.72 15.24 -6.64
CA LYS A 159 -4.96 14.04 -6.30
C LYS A 159 -5.89 12.88 -5.94
N VAL A 160 -6.96 13.12 -5.18
CA VAL A 160 -7.97 12.11 -4.84
C VAL A 160 -8.68 11.60 -6.08
N LYS A 161 -9.13 12.50 -6.97
CA LYS A 161 -9.78 12.13 -8.24
C LYS A 161 -8.85 11.32 -9.15
N ALA A 162 -7.57 11.71 -9.21
CA ALA A 162 -6.56 11.05 -10.04
C ALA A 162 -6.12 9.67 -9.50
N ALA A 163 -6.34 9.38 -8.21
CA ALA A 163 -6.05 8.06 -7.63
C ALA A 163 -7.10 7.00 -7.97
N LYS A 164 -8.28 7.40 -8.50
CA LYS A 164 -9.34 6.46 -8.84
C LYS A 164 -8.92 5.52 -9.96
N ARG A 165 -9.18 4.22 -9.76
CA ARG A 165 -8.94 3.16 -10.74
C ARG A 165 -10.25 2.57 -11.27
N ASP A 166 -10.18 2.01 -12.45
CA ASP A 166 -11.25 1.20 -13.02
C ASP A 166 -11.25 -0.19 -12.36
N ILE A 167 -12.08 -0.34 -11.34
CA ILE A 167 -12.17 -1.59 -10.55
C ILE A 167 -12.73 -2.78 -11.35
N SER A 168 -13.30 -2.58 -12.54
CA SER A 168 -13.76 -3.68 -13.39
C SER A 168 -12.62 -4.53 -13.97
N LYS A 169 -11.40 -4.02 -13.92
CA LYS A 169 -10.16 -4.69 -14.38
C LYS A 169 -9.56 -5.66 -13.38
N TYR A 170 -10.16 -5.76 -12.19
CA TYR A 170 -9.66 -6.57 -11.08
C TYR A 170 -10.66 -7.67 -10.68
N GLU A 171 -10.13 -8.72 -10.04
CA GLU A 171 -10.86 -9.81 -9.39
C GLU A 171 -10.52 -9.87 -7.90
#